data_23af82be934415369eca307318937812
#
_entry.id   23af82be934415369eca307318937812
#
_cell.length_a   1.000
_cell.length_b   1.000
_cell.length_c   1.000
_cell.angle_alpha   90.00
_cell.angle_beta   90.00
_cell.angle_gamma   90.00
#
_symmetry.space_group_name_H-M   'P 1'
#
loop_
_entity.id
_entity.type
_entity.pdbx_description
1 polymer ?
#
loop_
_entity_poly.entity_id
_entity_poly.type
_entity_poly.pdbx_seq_one_letter_code
_entity_poly.pdbx_strand_id
1 'polypeptide(L)'
;MDLHGKCALVTGGGSGMGASVARMLGARGARVAVFDLNADAAEATAKEIAGVSFSADVADESSVKAALEETISQIGIPRVVVSCAGIAPASRILGREGPHELDLFQDVINTNLVGTFNVLRLCASKMADLDPVTAAGGRGVIINTASVAAYEGQIGQAAYASSKGGVVSLTLPA
;
A
#
# COMPACT_ATOMS: atom_id res chain seq x y z
N MET A 1 19.93 1.10 -3.82
CA MET A 1 19.86 -0.13 -2.98
C MET A 1 19.71 -1.33 -3.91
N ASP A 2 20.57 -2.34 -3.77
CA ASP A 2 20.35 -3.61 -4.45
C ASP A 2 19.15 -4.34 -3.83
N LEU A 3 18.26 -4.89 -4.66
CA LEU A 3 17.04 -5.56 -4.23
C LEU A 3 17.24 -7.06 -3.99
N HIS A 4 18.33 -7.63 -4.49
CA HIS A 4 18.56 -9.08 -4.42
C HIS A 4 18.54 -9.58 -2.96
N GLY A 5 17.66 -10.55 -2.69
CA GLY A 5 17.45 -11.13 -1.36
C GLY A 5 16.81 -10.19 -0.32
N LYS A 6 16.47 -8.95 -0.68
CA LYS A 6 15.77 -8.02 0.23
C LYS A 6 14.28 -8.36 0.27
N CYS A 7 13.68 -8.19 1.45
CA CYS A 7 12.24 -8.29 1.58
C CYS A 7 11.56 -7.02 1.05
N ALA A 8 10.51 -7.21 0.25
CA ALA A 8 9.63 -6.14 -0.24
C ALA A 8 8.17 -6.50 0.10
N LEU A 9 7.36 -5.50 0.41
CA LEU A 9 5.95 -5.61 0.69
C LEU A 9 5.17 -4.73 -0.29
N VAL A 10 4.14 -5.27 -0.92
CA VAL A 10 3.25 -4.54 -1.84
C VAL A 10 1.81 -4.73 -1.39
N THR A 11 1.11 -3.63 -1.07
CA THR A 11 -0.33 -3.67 -0.78
C THR A 11 -1.14 -3.44 -2.05
N GLY A 12 -2.36 -4.01 -2.13
CA GLY A 12 -3.14 -4.04 -3.37
C GLY A 12 -2.40 -4.85 -4.46
N GLY A 13 -1.59 -5.82 -4.03
CA GLY A 13 -0.70 -6.57 -4.90
C GLY A 13 -1.36 -7.68 -5.70
N GLY A 14 -2.65 -7.96 -5.47
CA GLY A 14 -3.40 -8.99 -6.19
C GLY A 14 -3.80 -8.57 -7.60
N SER A 15 -3.78 -7.28 -7.94
CA SER A 15 -4.22 -6.80 -9.25
C SER A 15 -3.51 -5.55 -9.73
N GLY A 16 -3.76 -5.16 -10.97
CA GLY A 16 -3.41 -3.88 -11.56
C GLY A 16 -1.95 -3.46 -11.34
N MET A 17 -1.79 -2.24 -10.84
CA MET A 17 -0.48 -1.64 -10.61
C MET A 17 0.31 -2.36 -9.52
N GLY A 18 -0.34 -2.75 -8.41
CA GLY A 18 0.32 -3.48 -7.33
C GLY A 18 0.88 -4.83 -7.78
N ALA A 19 0.12 -5.61 -8.54
CA ALA A 19 0.60 -6.87 -9.11
C ALA A 19 1.78 -6.66 -10.08
N SER A 20 1.74 -5.61 -10.91
CA SER A 20 2.87 -5.25 -11.78
C SER A 20 4.12 -4.89 -10.99
N VAL A 21 3.98 -4.12 -9.91
CA VAL A 21 5.09 -3.76 -9.00
C VAL A 21 5.65 -5.02 -8.34
N ALA A 22 4.79 -5.91 -7.83
CA ALA A 22 5.22 -7.16 -7.20
C ALA A 22 6.06 -8.01 -8.17
N ARG A 23 5.59 -8.20 -9.42
CA ARG A 23 6.33 -8.91 -10.47
C ARG A 23 7.68 -8.25 -10.76
N MET A 24 7.71 -6.94 -10.86
CA MET A 24 8.94 -6.18 -11.15
C MET A 24 9.98 -6.30 -10.03
N LEU A 25 9.55 -6.30 -8.77
CA LEU A 25 10.41 -6.50 -7.61
C LEU A 25 10.92 -7.94 -7.56
N GLY A 26 10.06 -8.94 -7.77
CA GLY A 26 10.45 -10.35 -7.86
C GLY A 26 11.46 -10.62 -8.96
N ALA A 27 11.25 -10.07 -10.16
CA ALA A 27 12.18 -10.18 -11.29
C ALA A 27 13.57 -9.58 -11.00
N ARG A 28 13.67 -8.67 -10.02
CA ARG A 28 14.93 -8.09 -9.53
C ARG A 28 15.53 -8.83 -8.33
N GLY A 29 15.00 -10.01 -8.01
CA GLY A 29 15.51 -10.86 -6.94
C GLY A 29 15.07 -10.47 -5.53
N ALA A 30 14.07 -9.61 -5.37
CA ALA A 30 13.46 -9.35 -4.08
C ALA A 30 12.60 -10.54 -3.63
N ARG A 31 12.53 -10.79 -2.33
CA ARG A 31 11.52 -11.66 -1.72
C ARG A 31 10.30 -10.82 -1.44
N VAL A 32 9.18 -11.09 -2.12
CA VAL A 32 8.02 -10.20 -2.13
C VAL A 32 6.88 -10.79 -1.31
N ALA A 33 6.34 -9.98 -0.38
CA ALA A 33 5.06 -10.20 0.28
C ALA A 33 3.97 -9.42 -0.47
N VAL A 34 2.94 -10.11 -0.90
CA VAL A 34 1.78 -9.57 -1.61
C VAL A 34 0.61 -9.48 -0.64
N PHE A 35 0.20 -8.26 -0.29
CA PHE A 35 -0.98 -7.99 0.54
C PHE A 35 -2.14 -7.55 -0.33
N ASP A 36 -3.29 -8.18 -0.18
CA ASP A 36 -4.53 -7.75 -0.84
C ASP A 36 -5.73 -8.17 0.02
N LEU A 37 -6.84 -7.46 -0.09
CA LEU A 37 -8.10 -7.86 0.56
C LEU A 37 -8.65 -9.15 -0.07
N ASN A 38 -8.40 -9.33 -1.38
CA ASN A 38 -8.72 -10.54 -2.12
C ASN A 38 -7.57 -11.57 -2.01
N ALA A 39 -7.76 -12.56 -1.12
CA ALA A 39 -6.76 -13.59 -0.85
C ALA A 39 -6.35 -14.38 -2.10
N ASP A 40 -7.30 -14.75 -2.95
CA ASP A 40 -7.05 -15.55 -4.16
C ASP A 40 -6.20 -14.76 -5.17
N ALA A 41 -6.49 -13.46 -5.33
CA ALA A 41 -5.72 -12.59 -6.22
C ALA A 41 -4.29 -12.37 -5.69
N ALA A 42 -4.14 -12.19 -4.37
CA ALA A 42 -2.82 -12.09 -3.74
C ALA A 42 -2.00 -13.37 -3.96
N GLU A 43 -2.61 -14.52 -3.73
CA GLU A 43 -1.97 -15.83 -3.90
C GLU A 43 -1.55 -16.09 -5.37
N ALA A 44 -2.42 -15.74 -6.32
CA ALA A 44 -2.10 -15.88 -7.74
C ALA A 44 -0.85 -15.07 -8.11
N THR A 45 -0.79 -13.77 -7.69
CA THR A 45 0.38 -12.93 -7.95
C THR A 45 1.63 -13.46 -7.23
N ALA A 46 1.52 -13.90 -5.98
CA ALA A 46 2.65 -14.42 -5.22
C ALA A 46 3.23 -15.69 -5.83
N LYS A 47 2.39 -16.61 -6.32
CA LYS A 47 2.82 -17.84 -7.01
C LYS A 47 3.66 -17.56 -8.25
N GLU A 48 3.30 -16.55 -9.05
CA GLU A 48 4.04 -16.17 -10.26
C GLU A 48 5.48 -15.74 -9.97
N ILE A 49 5.74 -15.19 -8.79
CA ILE A 49 7.03 -14.59 -8.41
C ILE A 49 7.76 -15.36 -7.31
N ALA A 50 7.28 -16.56 -6.95
CA ALA A 50 7.76 -17.34 -5.81
C ALA A 50 7.81 -16.51 -4.50
N GLY A 51 6.84 -15.62 -4.33
CA GLY A 51 6.64 -14.78 -3.15
C GLY A 51 5.70 -15.41 -2.12
N VAL A 52 5.35 -14.61 -1.11
CA VAL A 52 4.33 -14.97 -0.11
C VAL A 52 3.13 -14.04 -0.22
N SER A 53 1.94 -14.51 0.17
CA SER A 53 0.70 -13.72 0.09
C SER A 53 -0.05 -13.73 1.42
N PHE A 54 -0.72 -12.63 1.71
CA PHE A 54 -1.57 -12.49 2.89
C PHE A 54 -2.83 -11.72 2.53
N SER A 55 -3.98 -12.21 3.00
CA SER A 55 -5.19 -11.41 3.00
C SER A 55 -5.05 -10.32 4.04
N ALA A 56 -5.14 -9.06 3.64
CA ALA A 56 -4.97 -7.92 4.55
C ALA A 56 -5.86 -6.75 4.16
N ASP A 57 -6.66 -6.29 5.12
CA ASP A 57 -7.34 -5.00 5.04
C ASP A 57 -6.38 -3.92 5.56
N VAL A 58 -5.94 -3.03 4.67
CA VAL A 58 -5.02 -1.94 5.04
C VAL A 58 -5.60 -0.96 6.05
N ALA A 59 -6.94 -0.80 6.09
CA ALA A 59 -7.64 0.07 7.03
C ALA A 59 -7.75 -0.53 8.45
N ASP A 60 -7.52 -1.84 8.60
CA ASP A 60 -7.54 -2.53 9.89
C ASP A 60 -6.12 -2.75 10.40
N GLU A 61 -5.82 -2.16 11.57
CA GLU A 61 -4.52 -2.30 12.23
C GLU A 61 -4.17 -3.76 12.54
N SER A 62 -5.11 -4.52 13.06
CA SER A 62 -4.89 -5.90 13.47
C SER A 62 -4.59 -6.80 12.27
N SER A 63 -5.30 -6.58 11.17
CA SER A 63 -5.10 -7.28 9.91
C SER A 63 -3.69 -7.03 9.33
N VAL A 64 -3.28 -5.76 9.23
CA VAL A 64 -1.94 -5.41 8.72
C VAL A 64 -0.84 -5.92 9.65
N LYS A 65 -1.04 -5.82 10.98
CA LYS A 65 -0.05 -6.27 11.97
C LYS A 65 0.17 -7.78 11.88
N ALA A 66 -0.89 -8.58 11.81
CA ALA A 66 -0.80 -10.03 11.67
C ALA A 66 -0.08 -10.42 10.36
N ALA A 67 -0.48 -9.83 9.22
CA ALA A 67 0.16 -10.09 7.93
C ALA A 67 1.63 -9.67 7.89
N LEU A 68 1.99 -8.57 8.58
CA LEU A 68 3.39 -8.13 8.68
C LEU A 68 4.23 -9.07 9.56
N GLU A 69 3.70 -9.54 10.67
CA GLU A 69 4.38 -10.51 11.54
C GLU A 69 4.66 -11.82 10.81
N GLU A 70 3.68 -12.34 10.06
CA GLU A 70 3.85 -13.51 9.21
C GLU A 70 4.86 -13.26 8.07
N THR A 71 4.83 -12.10 7.45
CA THR A 71 5.85 -11.70 6.44
C THR A 71 7.25 -11.75 7.03
N ILE A 72 7.43 -11.16 8.23
CA ILE A 72 8.73 -11.12 8.90
C ILE A 72 9.22 -12.52 9.22
N SER A 73 8.35 -13.41 9.67
CA SER A 73 8.71 -14.79 10.02
C SER A 73 9.15 -15.59 8.79
N GLN A 74 8.55 -15.35 7.63
CA GLN A 74 8.79 -16.15 6.41
C GLN A 74 9.92 -15.58 5.53
N ILE A 75 9.95 -14.26 5.34
CA ILE A 75 10.88 -13.64 4.39
C ILE A 75 11.67 -12.43 4.95
N GLY A 76 11.47 -12.10 6.23
CA GLY A 76 12.20 -11.05 6.93
C GLY A 76 11.52 -9.68 6.89
N ILE A 77 12.13 -8.71 7.55
CA ILE A 77 11.60 -7.34 7.65
C ILE A 77 11.65 -6.64 6.29
N PRO A 78 10.53 -6.07 5.81
CA PRO A 78 10.51 -5.33 4.54
C PRO A 78 11.47 -4.14 4.55
N ARG A 79 12.32 -4.04 3.53
CA ARG A 79 13.15 -2.87 3.24
C ARG A 79 12.58 -2.00 2.11
N VAL A 80 11.62 -2.55 1.36
CA VAL A 80 10.87 -1.84 0.33
C VAL A 80 9.40 -2.05 0.63
N VAL A 81 8.65 -0.97 0.74
CA VAL A 81 7.19 -1.03 0.89
C VAL A 81 6.56 -0.18 -0.21
N VAL A 82 5.60 -0.75 -0.92
CA VAL A 82 4.85 -0.02 -1.96
C VAL A 82 3.37 -0.10 -1.65
N SER A 83 2.78 1.03 -1.29
CA SER A 83 1.36 1.16 -0.96
C SER A 83 0.56 1.40 -2.24
N CYS A 84 -0.03 0.33 -2.80
CA CYS A 84 -0.89 0.39 -3.99
C CYS A 84 -2.37 0.10 -3.68
N ALA A 85 -2.71 -0.37 -2.47
CA ALA A 85 -4.09 -0.58 -2.07
C ALA A 85 -4.88 0.74 -2.14
N GLY A 86 -6.08 0.68 -2.74
CA GLY A 86 -6.93 1.84 -2.87
C GLY A 86 -8.15 1.59 -3.72
N ILE A 87 -9.19 2.40 -3.49
CA ILE A 87 -10.47 2.39 -4.19
C ILE A 87 -10.76 3.78 -4.75
N ALA A 88 -11.51 3.84 -5.84
CA ALA A 88 -11.83 5.09 -6.54
C ALA A 88 -13.29 5.12 -7.05
N PRO A 89 -14.30 4.87 -6.20
CA PRO A 89 -15.68 5.00 -6.60
C PRO A 89 -15.98 6.46 -6.96
N ALA A 90 -16.70 6.68 -8.09
CA ALA A 90 -17.09 8.01 -8.52
C ALA A 90 -18.46 8.37 -7.96
N SER A 91 -18.55 9.48 -7.24
CA SER A 91 -19.81 10.03 -6.75
C SER A 91 -19.76 11.56 -6.69
N ARG A 92 -20.80 12.23 -7.20
CA ARG A 92 -20.91 13.71 -7.17
C ARG A 92 -21.28 14.18 -5.76
N ILE A 93 -20.81 15.37 -5.36
CA ILE A 93 -21.24 16.03 -4.11
C ILE A 93 -22.75 16.18 -4.07
N LEU A 94 -23.37 16.53 -5.23
CA LEU A 94 -24.80 16.55 -5.40
C LEU A 94 -25.14 15.74 -6.67
N GLY A 95 -25.72 14.58 -6.49
CA GLY A 95 -26.22 13.71 -7.55
C GLY A 95 -27.71 13.93 -7.82
N ARG A 96 -28.28 13.07 -8.69
CA ARG A 96 -29.74 13.10 -8.99
C ARG A 96 -30.57 12.59 -7.82
N GLU A 97 -30.05 11.70 -7.02
CA GLU A 97 -30.73 11.02 -5.91
C GLU A 97 -30.47 11.69 -4.57
N GLY A 98 -29.60 12.72 -4.51
CA GLY A 98 -29.30 13.44 -3.29
C GLY A 98 -27.82 13.78 -3.13
N PRO A 99 -27.39 14.14 -1.90
CA PRO A 99 -26.00 14.42 -1.59
C PRO A 99 -25.16 13.15 -1.64
N HIS A 100 -23.85 13.34 -1.75
CA HIS A 100 -22.86 12.26 -1.66
C HIS A 100 -23.00 11.52 -0.32
N GLU A 101 -23.09 10.19 -0.37
CA GLU A 101 -23.16 9.37 0.83
C GLU A 101 -21.88 9.53 1.66
N LEU A 102 -22.05 9.83 2.97
CA LEU A 102 -20.92 10.05 3.86
C LEU A 102 -20.09 8.78 4.06
N ASP A 103 -20.76 7.63 4.16
CA ASP A 103 -20.10 6.33 4.33
C ASP A 103 -19.17 6.02 3.16
N LEU A 104 -19.62 6.29 1.91
CA LEU A 104 -18.77 6.11 0.73
C LEU A 104 -17.52 7.02 0.77
N PHE A 105 -17.67 8.27 1.24
CA PHE A 105 -16.53 9.17 1.43
C PHE A 105 -15.56 8.60 2.48
N GLN A 106 -16.09 8.13 3.62
CA GLN A 106 -15.29 7.57 4.71
C GLN A 106 -14.56 6.31 4.26
N ASP A 107 -15.19 5.41 3.51
CA ASP A 107 -14.57 4.20 3.00
C ASP A 107 -13.34 4.51 2.12
N VAL A 108 -13.46 5.52 1.24
CA VAL A 108 -12.35 5.96 0.41
C VAL A 108 -11.21 6.54 1.24
N ILE A 109 -11.52 7.38 2.23
CA ILE A 109 -10.52 7.96 3.14
C ILE A 109 -9.86 6.85 3.96
N ASN A 110 -10.64 5.92 4.52
CA ASN A 110 -10.13 4.84 5.35
C ASN A 110 -9.19 3.92 4.55
N THR A 111 -9.61 3.49 3.37
CA THR A 111 -8.76 2.61 2.55
C THR A 111 -7.51 3.33 2.03
N ASN A 112 -7.68 4.50 1.38
CA ASN A 112 -6.60 5.12 0.61
C ASN A 112 -5.61 5.91 1.49
N LEU A 113 -6.09 6.60 2.51
CA LEU A 113 -5.27 7.47 3.36
C LEU A 113 -4.91 6.80 4.69
N VAL A 114 -5.92 6.38 5.45
CA VAL A 114 -5.68 5.73 6.75
C VAL A 114 -4.94 4.41 6.54
N GLY A 115 -5.31 3.62 5.55
CA GLY A 115 -4.64 2.37 5.20
C GLY A 115 -3.18 2.58 4.77
N THR A 116 -2.90 3.60 3.95
CA THR A 116 -1.51 3.96 3.58
C THR A 116 -0.71 4.34 4.82
N PHE A 117 -1.26 5.18 5.71
CA PHE A 117 -0.61 5.57 6.96
C PHE A 117 -0.38 4.37 7.89
N ASN A 118 -1.36 3.48 8.00
CA ASN A 118 -1.28 2.29 8.84
C ASN A 118 -0.13 1.36 8.41
N VAL A 119 -0.03 1.06 7.11
CA VAL A 119 1.07 0.26 6.55
C VAL A 119 2.42 0.97 6.73
N LEU A 120 2.48 2.27 6.43
CA LEU A 120 3.69 3.08 6.57
C LEU A 120 4.23 3.02 8.01
N ARG A 121 3.42 3.37 9.02
CA ARG A 121 3.86 3.43 10.42
C ARG A 121 4.32 2.08 10.98
N LEU A 122 3.58 0.99 10.62
CA LEU A 122 3.92 -0.35 11.09
C LEU A 122 5.21 -0.87 10.45
N CYS A 123 5.37 -0.68 9.14
CA CYS A 123 6.61 -1.06 8.45
C CYS A 123 7.79 -0.19 8.84
N ALA A 124 7.63 1.12 8.98
CA ALA A 124 8.70 2.02 9.42
C ALA A 124 9.22 1.65 10.82
N SER A 125 8.31 1.31 11.75
CA SER A 125 8.68 0.83 13.09
C SER A 125 9.61 -0.38 13.03
N LYS A 126 9.32 -1.37 12.16
CA LYS A 126 10.17 -2.56 11.99
C LYS A 126 11.47 -2.25 11.24
N MET A 127 11.43 -1.34 10.27
CA MET A 127 12.65 -0.90 9.56
C MET A 127 13.64 -0.18 10.45
N ALA A 128 13.18 0.52 11.49
CA ALA A 128 14.01 1.26 12.41
C ALA A 128 15.03 0.38 13.15
N ASP A 129 14.72 -0.91 13.33
CA ASP A 129 15.58 -1.88 14.00
C ASP A 129 16.67 -2.48 13.06
N LEU A 130 16.62 -2.16 11.76
CA LEU A 130 17.55 -2.71 10.77
C LEU A 130 18.84 -1.89 10.67
N ASP A 131 19.93 -2.54 10.29
CA ASP A 131 21.16 -1.84 9.93
C ASP A 131 20.97 -0.97 8.70
N PRO A 132 21.62 0.19 8.62
CA PRO A 132 21.62 1.04 7.44
C PRO A 132 22.11 0.31 6.18
N VAL A 133 21.50 0.62 5.04
CA VAL A 133 21.88 0.10 3.71
C VAL A 133 22.40 1.19 2.78
N THR A 134 22.46 2.43 3.25
CA THR A 134 23.04 3.58 2.54
C THR A 134 24.01 4.34 3.42
N ALA A 135 24.96 5.04 2.81
CA ALA A 135 25.92 5.89 3.53
C ALA A 135 25.23 7.03 4.34
N ALA A 136 24.04 7.44 3.92
CA ALA A 136 23.21 8.45 4.61
C ALA A 136 22.39 7.86 5.77
N GLY A 137 22.58 6.60 6.13
CA GLY A 137 21.86 5.96 7.24
C GLY A 137 20.48 5.39 6.87
N GLY A 138 20.09 5.40 5.61
CA GLY A 138 18.80 4.86 5.16
C GLY A 138 18.71 3.34 5.36
N ARG A 139 17.59 2.86 5.92
CA ARG A 139 17.33 1.45 6.23
C ARG A 139 16.41 0.77 5.24
N GLY A 140 15.66 1.54 4.47
CA GLY A 140 14.70 1.07 3.49
C GLY A 140 14.05 2.23 2.76
N VAL A 141 13.01 1.94 1.98
CA VAL A 141 12.20 2.93 1.27
C VAL A 141 10.73 2.56 1.35
N ILE A 142 9.89 3.56 1.59
CA ILE A 142 8.43 3.43 1.55
C ILE A 142 7.93 4.33 0.42
N ILE A 143 7.18 3.75 -0.51
CA ILE A 143 6.63 4.41 -1.69
C ILE A 143 5.10 4.43 -1.56
N ASN A 144 4.54 5.63 -1.46
CA ASN A 144 3.09 5.83 -1.37
C ASN A 144 2.52 6.21 -2.75
N THR A 145 1.47 5.53 -3.17
CA THR A 145 0.81 5.83 -4.46
C THR A 145 -0.17 6.98 -4.29
N ALA A 146 0.25 8.17 -4.71
CA ALA A 146 -0.61 9.34 -4.84
C ALA A 146 -1.40 9.31 -6.17
N SER A 147 -1.87 10.45 -6.64
CA SER A 147 -2.55 10.61 -7.92
C SER A 147 -2.47 12.05 -8.39
N VAL A 148 -2.55 12.29 -9.70
CA VAL A 148 -2.79 13.61 -10.28
C VAL A 148 -4.08 14.24 -9.73
N ALA A 149 -5.06 13.41 -9.36
CA ALA A 149 -6.31 13.84 -8.74
C ALA A 149 -6.12 14.59 -7.40
N ALA A 150 -4.94 14.48 -6.77
CA ALA A 150 -4.58 15.28 -5.60
C ALA A 150 -4.53 16.80 -5.91
N TYR A 151 -4.29 17.15 -7.17
CA TYR A 151 -4.14 18.53 -7.66
C TYR A 151 -5.22 18.90 -8.68
N GLU A 152 -5.62 17.97 -9.53
CA GLU A 152 -6.52 18.15 -10.68
C GLU A 152 -7.68 17.14 -10.63
N GLY A 153 -8.38 17.10 -9.47
CA GLY A 153 -9.52 16.21 -9.28
C GLY A 153 -10.69 16.53 -10.21
N GLN A 154 -11.34 15.49 -10.73
CA GLN A 154 -12.49 15.61 -11.62
C GLN A 154 -13.80 15.60 -10.83
N ILE A 155 -14.89 16.06 -11.48
CA ILE A 155 -16.25 15.91 -10.93
C ILE A 155 -16.53 14.44 -10.61
N GLY A 156 -16.99 14.17 -9.38
CA GLY A 156 -17.22 12.81 -8.89
C GLY A 156 -16.03 12.20 -8.14
N GLN A 157 -14.90 12.88 -8.04
CA GLN A 157 -13.71 12.38 -7.35
C GLN A 157 -13.44 13.05 -5.99
N ALA A 158 -14.45 13.65 -5.35
CA ALA A 158 -14.22 14.39 -4.11
C ALA A 158 -13.52 13.54 -3.03
N ALA A 159 -14.01 12.34 -2.74
CA ALA A 159 -13.41 11.44 -1.78
C ALA A 159 -12.01 10.97 -2.23
N TYR A 160 -11.88 10.54 -3.49
CA TYR A 160 -10.62 10.06 -4.05
C TYR A 160 -9.55 11.16 -4.07
N ALA A 161 -9.88 12.34 -4.58
CA ALA A 161 -8.97 13.49 -4.61
C ALA A 161 -8.51 13.91 -3.21
N SER A 162 -9.45 13.97 -2.26
CA SER A 162 -9.13 14.24 -0.85
C SER A 162 -8.18 13.21 -0.26
N SER A 163 -8.44 11.90 -0.50
CA SER A 163 -7.57 10.84 -0.02
C SER A 163 -6.16 10.92 -0.59
N LYS A 164 -6.03 11.19 -1.89
CA LYS A 164 -4.73 11.28 -2.57
C LYS A 164 -3.99 12.59 -2.26
N GLY A 165 -4.71 13.69 -2.02
CA GLY A 165 -4.15 14.92 -1.44
C GLY A 165 -3.56 14.67 -0.05
N GLY A 166 -4.28 13.90 0.79
CA GLY A 166 -3.79 13.46 2.10
C GLY A 166 -2.51 12.62 2.00
N VAL A 167 -2.43 11.69 1.05
CA VAL A 167 -1.21 10.88 0.81
C VAL A 167 -0.03 11.75 0.39
N VAL A 168 -0.24 12.76 -0.46
CA VAL A 168 0.82 13.72 -0.82
C VAL A 168 1.31 14.48 0.41
N SER A 169 0.39 15.03 1.19
CA SER A 169 0.71 15.81 2.40
C SER A 169 1.36 14.97 3.50
N LEU A 170 0.99 13.69 3.62
CA LEU A 170 1.57 12.74 4.56
C LEU A 170 3.04 12.42 4.27
N THR A 171 3.46 12.42 3.01
CA THR A 171 4.74 11.83 2.59
C THR A 171 5.96 12.60 3.11
N LEU A 172 5.89 13.92 3.16
CA LEU A 172 7.03 14.74 3.61
C LEU A 172 7.25 14.70 5.14
N PRO A 173 6.21 14.73 6.01
CA PRO A 173 6.41 14.66 7.46
C PRO A 173 6.66 13.23 7.98
N ALA A 174 6.51 12.20 7.15
CA ALA A 174 6.73 10.81 7.53
C ALA A 174 8.20 10.40 7.37
#